data_c077138ecdd72bf12ceb312e6e366fda
#
_entry.id   c077138ecdd72bf12ceb312e6e366fda
#
_cell.length_a   1.000
_cell.length_b   1.000
_cell.length_c   1.000
_cell.angle_alpha   90.00
_cell.angle_beta   90.00
_cell.angle_gamma   90.00
#
_symmetry.space_group_name_H-M   'P 1'
#
loop_
_entity.id
_entity.type
_entity.pdbx_description
1 polymer ?
#
loop_
_entity_poly.entity_id
_entity_poly.type
_entity_poly.pdbx_seq_one_letter_code
_entity_poly.pdbx_strand_id
1 'polypeptide(L)'
;MRDYRPLYHEEKPMNKKTAKGLKIAAISVAGVLAAALFFVGGFFTYRLTMDEGLRSLLWFKEQIDDHYYQDISDEDFWQAAIDGVENILDDYSFYYSADEYDVRQNSNVGVYDGLGLSFFSNTNMIYKVSIGSPVFFAQSAAGERAEAGMYLTGIGESEDSLKDTFTASALSEEISGLTLGTSYVLRLSRSAANDTEDCILLSATFSTYTESYVLYATKNDTYAQLFGDPYYGEWTRVGDGMEELEEGEGYIRLVQFTGGMISGGAIGSFGLAAEQFKEDGCDTLLLDLRNNGGGNLYVLMGIAQYLIAGDGLLSVLYAGDGADRVSYNINGTLFDDYFSNSEIYVMANSNTASASEALMGAMLHYGTIDYDDIYLVKAGGASDAPARTYGKGIMQTTYTNRVTGEAATLTTARIYWPDGTTCIQGRGITSDDGAHRIDATTNADYGDPALSEILASIRAE
;
A
#
# COMPACT_ATOMS: atom_id res chain seq x y z
N MET A 1 17.79 30.66 105.31
CA MET A 1 17.40 31.26 104.02
C MET A 1 18.52 30.91 103.08
N ARG A 2 18.25 30.01 102.10
CA ARG A 2 19.20 29.66 101.04
C ARG A 2 18.76 30.47 99.80
N ASP A 3 19.67 31.36 99.37
CA ASP A 3 19.47 32.14 98.12
C ASP A 3 19.51 31.21 96.94
N TYR A 4 18.39 31.13 96.21
CA TYR A 4 18.25 30.46 94.89
C TYR A 4 18.52 31.54 93.83
N ARG A 5 19.73 31.49 93.18
CA ARG A 5 20.03 32.24 92.00
C ARG A 5 19.65 31.38 90.79
N PRO A 6 18.80 31.86 89.90
CA PRO A 6 18.55 31.12 88.63
C PRO A 6 19.76 31.26 87.69
N LEU A 7 20.28 30.12 87.23
CA LEU A 7 21.28 30.07 86.19
C LEU A 7 20.66 30.45 84.85
N TYR A 8 20.81 31.74 84.48
CA TYR A 8 20.58 32.13 83.13
C TYR A 8 21.76 31.67 82.29
N HIS A 9 21.55 30.67 81.41
CA HIS A 9 22.46 30.41 80.31
C HIS A 9 22.28 31.50 79.24
N GLU A 10 23.24 32.44 79.15
CA GLU A 10 23.36 33.32 78.02
C GLU A 10 23.73 32.50 76.81
N GLU A 11 22.76 32.31 75.90
CA GLU A 11 23.05 31.76 74.55
C GLU A 11 23.97 32.74 73.83
N LYS A 12 25.20 32.36 73.56
CA LYS A 12 26.12 33.16 72.75
C LYS A 12 25.46 33.43 71.34
N PRO A 13 25.38 34.67 70.89
CA PRO A 13 24.76 34.98 69.61
C PRO A 13 25.52 34.29 68.48
N MET A 14 24.79 33.57 67.64
CA MET A 14 25.34 32.78 66.56
C MET A 14 26.09 33.69 65.57
N ASN A 15 27.28 33.31 65.16
CA ASN A 15 28.09 34.06 64.19
C ASN A 15 27.29 34.38 62.91
N LYS A 16 27.35 35.67 62.46
CA LYS A 16 26.62 36.16 61.27
C LYS A 16 26.83 35.29 60.01
N LYS A 17 28.02 34.68 59.83
CA LYS A 17 28.31 33.73 58.72
C LYS A 17 27.55 32.42 58.87
N THR A 18 27.49 31.86 60.08
CA THR A 18 26.76 30.61 60.39
C THR A 18 25.24 30.84 60.23
N ALA A 19 24.71 31.98 60.70
CA ALA A 19 23.31 32.34 60.52
C ALA A 19 22.92 32.53 59.02
N LYS A 20 23.83 33.09 58.21
CA LYS A 20 23.61 33.25 56.76
C LYS A 20 23.66 31.88 56.07
N GLY A 21 24.59 31.01 56.47
CA GLY A 21 24.66 29.63 55.95
C GLY A 21 23.40 28.82 56.24
N LEU A 22 22.91 28.87 57.49
CA LEU A 22 21.67 28.20 57.90
C LEU A 22 20.43 28.73 57.17
N LYS A 23 20.36 30.05 56.91
CA LYS A 23 19.26 30.64 56.10
C LYS A 23 19.31 30.17 54.65
N ILE A 24 20.49 30.11 54.05
CA ILE A 24 20.63 29.60 52.64
C ILE A 24 20.26 28.11 52.61
N ALA A 25 20.72 27.29 53.54
CA ALA A 25 20.36 25.87 53.62
C ALA A 25 18.83 25.69 53.81
N ALA A 26 18.20 26.46 54.69
CA ALA A 26 16.75 26.39 54.89
C ALA A 26 15.96 26.80 53.66
N ILE A 27 16.39 27.83 52.91
CA ILE A 27 15.76 28.26 51.67
C ILE A 27 15.95 27.17 50.60
N SER A 28 17.13 26.56 50.51
CA SER A 28 17.37 25.47 49.56
C SER A 28 16.50 24.24 49.85
N VAL A 29 16.40 23.84 51.11
CA VAL A 29 15.53 22.74 51.53
C VAL A 29 14.05 23.06 51.28
N ALA A 30 13.61 24.28 51.60
CA ALA A 30 12.24 24.71 51.30
C ALA A 30 11.95 24.73 49.79
N GLY A 31 12.91 25.15 48.97
CA GLY A 31 12.82 25.10 47.52
C GLY A 31 12.67 23.68 46.98
N VAL A 32 13.46 22.74 47.45
CA VAL A 32 13.38 21.31 47.09
C VAL A 32 12.04 20.70 47.52
N LEU A 33 11.59 21.00 48.75
CA LEU A 33 10.30 20.53 49.26
C LEU A 33 9.13 21.12 48.45
N ALA A 34 9.19 22.40 48.07
CA ALA A 34 8.17 23.02 47.22
C ALA A 34 8.15 22.37 45.83
N ALA A 35 9.32 22.16 45.21
CA ALA A 35 9.41 21.46 43.92
C ALA A 35 8.86 20.02 44.00
N ALA A 36 9.18 19.29 45.07
CA ALA A 36 8.62 17.95 45.30
C ALA A 36 7.10 17.98 45.48
N LEU A 37 6.54 18.95 46.20
CA LEU A 37 5.11 19.12 46.36
C LEU A 37 4.42 19.49 45.06
N PHE A 38 5.02 20.35 44.23
CA PHE A 38 4.50 20.64 42.88
C PHE A 38 4.53 19.42 41.97
N PHE A 39 5.61 18.63 42.03
CA PHE A 39 5.72 17.40 41.25
C PHE A 39 4.65 16.35 41.68
N VAL A 40 4.56 16.13 43.00
CA VAL A 40 3.55 15.20 43.56
C VAL A 40 2.14 15.70 43.30
N GLY A 41 1.86 17.00 43.49
CA GLY A 41 0.56 17.61 43.17
C GLY A 41 0.23 17.50 41.71
N GLY A 42 1.17 17.78 40.81
CA GLY A 42 1.02 17.64 39.38
C GLY A 42 0.73 16.17 38.96
N PHE A 43 1.45 15.22 39.54
CA PHE A 43 1.23 13.79 39.30
C PHE A 43 -0.17 13.33 39.76
N PHE A 44 -0.63 13.75 40.93
CA PHE A 44 -1.98 13.42 41.41
C PHE A 44 -3.07 14.11 40.56
N THR A 45 -2.86 15.36 40.15
CA THR A 45 -3.78 16.06 39.28
C THR A 45 -3.88 15.37 37.92
N TYR A 46 -2.75 14.97 37.34
CA TYR A 46 -2.70 14.21 36.09
C TYR A 46 -3.47 12.88 36.20
N ARG A 47 -3.25 12.10 37.27
CA ARG A 47 -4.00 10.85 37.50
C ARG A 47 -5.51 11.08 37.69
N LEU A 48 -5.91 12.18 38.33
CA LEU A 48 -7.33 12.52 38.53
C LEU A 48 -8.02 13.00 37.25
N THR A 49 -7.29 13.61 36.34
CA THR A 49 -7.81 14.11 35.04
C THR A 49 -7.71 13.07 33.93
N MET A 50 -7.04 11.94 34.18
CA MET A 50 -6.90 10.85 33.21
C MET A 50 -8.27 10.19 32.96
N ASP A 51 -8.48 9.80 31.68
CA ASP A 51 -9.66 9.00 31.30
C ASP A 51 -9.84 7.77 32.17
N GLU A 52 -11.08 7.42 32.51
CA GLU A 52 -11.40 6.31 33.42
C GLU A 52 -10.95 4.96 32.85
N GLY A 53 -11.12 4.76 31.53
CA GLY A 53 -10.67 3.55 30.83
C GLY A 53 -9.16 3.38 30.89
N LEU A 54 -8.41 4.46 30.65
CA LEU A 54 -6.95 4.43 30.72
C LEU A 54 -6.45 4.15 32.17
N ARG A 55 -7.13 4.71 33.18
CA ARG A 55 -6.83 4.39 34.59
C ARG A 55 -7.05 2.92 34.92
N SER A 56 -8.14 2.35 34.42
CA SER A 56 -8.46 0.94 34.63
C SER A 56 -7.44 0.03 33.96
N LEU A 57 -7.02 0.36 32.74
CA LEU A 57 -6.02 -0.38 32.00
C LEU A 57 -4.64 -0.34 32.69
N LEU A 58 -4.21 0.84 33.18
CA LEU A 58 -2.97 1.01 33.94
C LEU A 58 -3.01 0.26 35.26
N TRP A 59 -4.15 0.30 35.99
CA TRP A 59 -4.32 -0.48 37.20
C TRP A 59 -4.25 -1.98 36.91
N PHE A 60 -4.87 -2.45 35.82
CA PHE A 60 -4.83 -3.87 35.44
C PHE A 60 -3.43 -4.32 35.10
N LYS A 61 -2.66 -3.47 34.38
CA LYS A 61 -1.24 -3.72 34.12
C LYS A 61 -0.44 -3.87 35.42
N GLU A 62 -0.63 -2.96 36.39
CA GLU A 62 0.03 -3.02 37.71
C GLU A 62 -0.30 -4.35 38.43
N GLN A 63 -1.55 -4.85 38.30
CA GLN A 63 -1.90 -6.15 38.90
C GLN A 63 -1.22 -7.33 38.19
N ILE A 64 -1.01 -7.26 36.87
CA ILE A 64 -0.28 -8.25 36.09
C ILE A 64 1.19 -8.23 36.51
N ASP A 65 1.83 -7.08 36.53
CA ASP A 65 3.25 -6.91 36.91
C ASP A 65 3.54 -7.43 38.32
N ASP A 66 2.60 -7.21 39.25
CA ASP A 66 2.77 -7.59 40.67
C ASP A 66 2.40 -9.03 41.00
N HIS A 67 1.47 -9.65 40.27
CA HIS A 67 0.80 -10.87 40.70
C HIS A 67 0.70 -11.99 39.66
N TYR A 68 0.95 -11.70 38.38
CA TYR A 68 0.87 -12.74 37.38
C TYR A 68 2.08 -13.66 37.44
N TYR A 69 1.90 -14.95 37.24
CA TYR A 69 2.93 -15.96 37.43
C TYR A 69 4.01 -16.00 36.34
N GLN A 70 3.81 -15.32 35.23
CA GLN A 70 4.78 -15.17 34.15
C GLN A 70 5.08 -13.70 33.94
N ASP A 71 6.34 -13.40 33.59
CA ASP A 71 6.73 -12.05 33.17
C ASP A 71 6.13 -11.73 31.80
N ILE A 72 5.42 -10.61 31.72
CA ILE A 72 4.94 -10.02 30.47
C ILE A 72 5.69 -8.72 30.27
N SER A 73 6.34 -8.56 29.12
CA SER A 73 7.04 -7.31 28.82
C SER A 73 6.06 -6.13 28.66
N ASP A 74 6.52 -4.92 28.94
CA ASP A 74 5.73 -3.71 28.69
C ASP A 74 5.32 -3.61 27.21
N GLU A 75 6.21 -3.98 26.30
CA GLU A 75 5.99 -4.01 24.87
C GLU A 75 4.84 -4.94 24.50
N ASP A 76 4.86 -6.20 24.95
CA ASP A 76 3.80 -7.18 24.69
C ASP A 76 2.44 -6.72 25.24
N PHE A 77 2.45 -6.10 26.46
CA PHE A 77 1.21 -5.61 27.06
C PHE A 77 0.58 -4.47 26.23
N TRP A 78 1.40 -3.49 25.83
CA TRP A 78 0.88 -2.35 25.06
C TRP A 78 0.49 -2.74 23.64
N GLN A 79 1.25 -3.65 23.01
CA GLN A 79 0.88 -4.19 21.70
C GLN A 79 -0.47 -4.92 21.78
N ALA A 80 -0.66 -5.79 22.76
CA ALA A 80 -1.94 -6.48 22.96
C ALA A 80 -3.13 -5.52 23.19
N ALA A 81 -2.88 -4.38 23.86
CA ALA A 81 -3.91 -3.36 24.06
C ALA A 81 -4.28 -2.64 22.74
N ILE A 82 -3.28 -2.35 21.89
CA ILE A 82 -3.48 -1.77 20.55
C ILE A 82 -4.25 -2.77 19.67
N ASP A 83 -3.80 -4.02 19.59
CA ASP A 83 -4.44 -5.10 18.84
C ASP A 83 -5.90 -5.26 19.26
N GLY A 84 -6.19 -5.15 20.57
CA GLY A 84 -7.54 -5.20 21.10
C GLY A 84 -8.43 -4.06 20.61
N VAL A 85 -7.87 -2.87 20.39
CA VAL A 85 -8.59 -1.73 19.79
C VAL A 85 -8.77 -1.95 18.30
N GLU A 86 -7.75 -2.41 17.58
CA GLU A 86 -7.85 -2.70 16.14
C GLU A 86 -8.92 -3.72 15.82
N ASN A 87 -9.11 -4.74 16.66
CA ASN A 87 -10.13 -5.77 16.50
C ASN A 87 -11.59 -5.26 16.55
N ILE A 88 -11.83 -4.02 16.98
CA ILE A 88 -13.17 -3.39 16.94
C ILE A 88 -13.33 -2.42 15.77
N LEU A 89 -12.29 -2.22 14.98
CA LEU A 89 -12.30 -1.40 13.76
C LEU A 89 -12.63 -2.29 12.54
N ASP A 90 -12.72 -1.67 11.37
CA ASP A 90 -12.84 -2.40 10.11
C ASP A 90 -11.48 -2.90 9.60
N ASP A 91 -11.51 -3.82 8.62
CA ASP A 91 -10.32 -4.45 8.03
C ASP A 91 -9.40 -3.46 7.27
N TYR A 92 -9.72 -2.19 7.25
CA TYR A 92 -8.97 -1.13 6.54
C TYR A 92 -8.45 -0.05 7.48
N SER A 93 -8.66 -0.23 8.78
CA SER A 93 -8.24 0.71 9.82
C SER A 93 -7.15 0.08 10.68
N PHE A 94 -5.97 0.71 10.72
CA PHE A 94 -4.76 0.15 11.33
C PHE A 94 -4.03 1.20 12.14
N TYR A 95 -3.33 0.76 13.16
CA TYR A 95 -2.25 1.48 13.83
C TYR A 95 -0.90 1.08 13.22
N TYR A 96 0.04 1.99 13.23
CA TYR A 96 1.43 1.75 12.85
C TYR A 96 2.36 2.32 13.93
N SER A 97 3.29 1.55 14.41
CA SER A 97 4.49 2.06 15.08
C SER A 97 5.27 2.98 14.13
N ALA A 98 6.23 3.75 14.66
CA ALA A 98 7.03 4.64 13.83
C ALA A 98 7.79 3.88 12.71
N ASP A 99 8.40 2.75 13.07
CA ASP A 99 9.17 1.93 12.12
C ASP A 99 8.27 1.31 11.03
N GLU A 100 7.10 0.80 11.39
CA GLU A 100 6.12 0.27 10.43
C GLU A 100 5.58 1.36 9.51
N TYR A 101 5.36 2.56 10.04
CA TYR A 101 4.90 3.68 9.23
C TYR A 101 5.96 4.16 8.22
N ASP A 102 7.24 4.16 8.59
CA ASP A 102 8.34 4.46 7.68
C ASP A 102 8.42 3.44 6.53
N VAL A 103 8.29 2.14 6.83
CA VAL A 103 8.19 1.09 5.80
C VAL A 103 6.97 1.32 4.91
N ARG A 104 5.81 1.65 5.51
CA ARG A 104 4.59 1.96 4.76
C ARG A 104 4.75 3.18 3.86
N GLN A 105 5.44 4.23 4.31
CA GLN A 105 5.70 5.41 3.49
C GLN A 105 6.58 5.07 2.27
N ASN A 106 7.63 4.26 2.45
CA ASN A 106 8.47 3.80 1.35
C ASN A 106 7.63 3.02 0.32
N SER A 107 6.77 2.10 0.76
CA SER A 107 5.89 1.37 -0.14
C SER A 107 4.87 2.27 -0.87
N ASN A 108 4.43 3.36 -0.25
CA ASN A 108 3.53 4.34 -0.87
C ASN A 108 4.21 5.16 -1.98
N VAL A 109 5.54 5.21 -2.00
CA VAL A 109 6.31 5.80 -3.11
C VAL A 109 6.96 4.74 -4.00
N GLY A 110 6.56 3.47 -3.84
CA GLY A 110 6.97 2.36 -4.69
C GLY A 110 8.39 1.86 -4.45
N VAL A 111 9.01 2.21 -3.33
CA VAL A 111 10.33 1.74 -2.93
C VAL A 111 10.20 0.48 -2.09
N TYR A 112 10.86 -0.58 -2.50
CA TYR A 112 10.81 -1.90 -1.86
C TYR A 112 12.20 -2.52 -1.76
N ASP A 113 12.44 -3.27 -0.70
CA ASP A 113 13.53 -4.23 -0.62
C ASP A 113 13.02 -5.60 -1.02
N GLY A 114 13.64 -6.21 -2.04
CA GLY A 114 13.13 -7.50 -2.49
C GLY A 114 13.68 -8.00 -3.81
N LEU A 115 13.08 -9.10 -4.25
CA LEU A 115 13.27 -9.68 -5.58
C LEU A 115 12.22 -9.17 -6.58
N GLY A 116 11.08 -8.66 -6.09
CA GLY A 116 9.99 -8.13 -6.92
C GLY A 116 8.93 -9.16 -7.31
N LEU A 117 8.76 -10.20 -6.51
CA LEU A 117 7.70 -11.19 -6.68
C LEU A 117 6.63 -11.04 -5.62
N SER A 118 5.36 -11.13 -6.03
CA SER A 118 4.22 -11.19 -5.12
C SER A 118 3.41 -12.46 -5.40
N PHE A 119 2.88 -13.09 -4.34
CA PHE A 119 2.26 -14.41 -4.40
C PHE A 119 0.79 -14.36 -3.99
N PHE A 120 -0.04 -15.22 -4.61
CA PHE A 120 -1.40 -15.41 -4.12
C PHE A 120 -1.39 -15.96 -2.69
N SER A 121 -2.35 -15.51 -1.89
CA SER A 121 -2.44 -15.89 -0.47
C SER A 121 -2.42 -17.41 -0.29
N ASN A 122 -1.58 -17.88 0.63
CA ASN A 122 -1.40 -19.29 0.96
C ASN A 122 -0.90 -20.18 -0.19
N THR A 123 -0.21 -19.61 -1.18
CA THR A 123 0.39 -20.35 -2.30
C THR A 123 1.81 -19.87 -2.59
N ASN A 124 2.54 -20.59 -3.46
CA ASN A 124 3.79 -20.16 -4.06
C ASN A 124 3.59 -19.71 -5.53
N MET A 125 2.34 -19.49 -5.95
CA MET A 125 2.00 -18.98 -7.28
C MET A 125 2.19 -17.47 -7.33
N ILE A 126 2.92 -17.00 -8.31
CA ILE A 126 3.16 -15.57 -8.56
C ILE A 126 1.89 -14.95 -9.16
N TYR A 127 1.39 -13.88 -8.55
CA TYR A 127 0.33 -13.07 -9.17
C TYR A 127 0.86 -11.78 -9.79
N LYS A 128 2.08 -11.35 -9.39
CA LYS A 128 2.68 -10.10 -9.89
C LYS A 128 4.20 -10.21 -9.90
N VAL A 129 4.79 -9.75 -10.98
CA VAL A 129 6.21 -9.39 -11.10
C VAL A 129 6.30 -7.87 -11.14
N SER A 130 6.97 -7.27 -10.15
CA SER A 130 7.07 -5.81 -10.04
C SER A 130 7.95 -5.24 -11.14
N ILE A 131 7.40 -4.31 -11.92
CA ILE A 131 8.10 -3.66 -13.04
C ILE A 131 9.28 -2.85 -12.51
N GLY A 132 10.49 -3.08 -13.03
CA GLY A 132 11.71 -2.45 -12.55
C GLY A 132 12.42 -3.20 -11.42
N SER A 133 11.88 -4.31 -10.95
CA SER A 133 12.50 -5.15 -9.91
C SER A 133 13.65 -6.00 -10.43
N PRO A 134 14.50 -6.57 -9.53
CA PRO A 134 15.55 -7.48 -9.93
C PRO A 134 15.07 -8.67 -10.78
N VAL A 135 13.94 -9.29 -10.43
CA VAL A 135 13.38 -10.43 -11.19
C VAL A 135 12.77 -9.99 -12.52
N PHE A 136 12.25 -8.77 -12.62
CA PHE A 136 11.73 -8.23 -13.89
C PHE A 136 12.80 -8.22 -14.99
N PHE A 137 14.06 -7.93 -14.64
CA PHE A 137 15.19 -7.92 -15.58
C PHE A 137 15.89 -9.26 -15.72
N ALA A 138 15.64 -10.22 -14.80
CA ALA A 138 16.28 -11.52 -14.85
C ALA A 138 15.75 -12.35 -16.03
N GLN A 139 16.66 -13.08 -16.67
CA GLN A 139 16.34 -13.99 -17.76
C GLN A 139 17.03 -15.34 -17.53
N SER A 140 16.38 -16.42 -17.95
CA SER A 140 16.98 -17.74 -18.04
C SER A 140 18.07 -17.78 -19.16
N ALA A 141 18.83 -18.85 -19.21
CA ALA A 141 19.78 -19.07 -20.31
C ALA A 141 19.12 -19.13 -21.70
N ALA A 142 17.82 -19.40 -21.75
CA ALA A 142 17.00 -19.40 -22.96
C ALA A 142 16.31 -18.03 -23.25
N GLY A 143 16.53 -17.02 -22.41
CA GLY A 143 15.91 -15.69 -22.54
C GLY A 143 14.52 -15.59 -21.92
N GLU A 144 14.05 -16.62 -21.22
CA GLU A 144 12.73 -16.65 -20.59
C GLU A 144 12.73 -15.83 -19.28
N ARG A 145 11.56 -15.27 -18.92
CA ARG A 145 11.38 -14.41 -17.74
C ARG A 145 10.38 -15.00 -16.75
N ALA A 146 10.36 -14.45 -15.55
CA ALA A 146 9.28 -14.71 -14.59
C ALA A 146 7.98 -14.04 -15.06
N GLU A 147 6.88 -14.76 -14.92
CA GLU A 147 5.54 -14.31 -15.30
C GLU A 147 4.52 -14.61 -14.20
N ALA A 148 3.43 -13.86 -14.18
CA ALA A 148 2.28 -14.17 -13.32
C ALA A 148 1.69 -15.53 -13.74
N GLY A 149 1.29 -16.35 -12.76
CA GLY A 149 0.81 -17.71 -12.98
C GLY A 149 1.90 -18.79 -12.81
N MET A 150 3.19 -18.44 -12.86
CA MET A 150 4.26 -19.36 -12.50
C MET A 150 4.33 -19.62 -10.99
N TYR A 151 4.95 -20.74 -10.62
CA TYR A 151 5.18 -21.13 -9.24
C TYR A 151 6.66 -20.99 -8.88
N LEU A 152 6.98 -20.28 -7.79
CA LEU A 152 8.34 -20.33 -7.23
C LEU A 152 8.51 -21.64 -6.46
N THR A 153 9.23 -22.59 -7.05
CA THR A 153 9.39 -23.94 -6.51
C THR A 153 10.70 -24.15 -5.76
N GLY A 154 11.63 -23.19 -5.86
CA GLY A 154 12.87 -23.24 -5.09
C GLY A 154 13.65 -21.93 -5.12
N ILE A 155 14.39 -21.65 -4.05
CA ILE A 155 15.28 -20.51 -3.91
C ILE A 155 16.57 -20.90 -3.18
N GLY A 156 17.71 -20.34 -3.59
CA GLY A 156 19.01 -20.58 -2.97
C GLY A 156 20.10 -19.68 -3.54
N GLU A 157 21.27 -19.60 -2.90
CA GLU A 157 22.40 -18.80 -3.39
C GLU A 157 23.08 -19.40 -4.65
N SER A 158 22.82 -20.67 -4.93
CA SER A 158 23.28 -21.40 -6.12
C SER A 158 22.29 -22.51 -6.48
N GLU A 159 22.41 -23.09 -7.67
CA GLU A 159 21.59 -24.23 -8.10
C GLU A 159 21.72 -25.44 -7.15
N ASP A 160 22.92 -25.68 -6.64
CA ASP A 160 23.20 -26.81 -5.71
C ASP A 160 22.64 -26.55 -4.29
N SER A 161 22.28 -25.31 -3.95
CA SER A 161 21.76 -24.90 -2.64
C SER A 161 20.27 -24.57 -2.64
N LEU A 162 19.56 -24.89 -3.74
CA LEU A 162 18.12 -24.63 -3.85
C LEU A 162 17.35 -25.37 -2.75
N LYS A 163 16.54 -24.63 -2.02
CA LYS A 163 15.57 -25.15 -1.05
C LYS A 163 14.18 -25.05 -1.64
N ASP A 164 13.39 -26.08 -1.42
CA ASP A 164 12.05 -26.19 -1.98
C ASP A 164 11.06 -25.23 -1.29
N THR A 165 10.29 -24.50 -2.10
CA THR A 165 9.26 -23.54 -1.67
C THR A 165 7.86 -23.99 -2.10
N PHE A 166 7.57 -25.28 -2.02
CA PHE A 166 6.31 -25.90 -2.51
C PHE A 166 5.07 -25.50 -1.72
N THR A 167 5.24 -24.92 -0.54
CA THR A 167 4.15 -24.46 0.31
C THR A 167 4.35 -23.00 0.69
N ALA A 168 3.26 -22.30 1.01
CA ALA A 168 3.32 -20.91 1.47
C ALA A 168 4.19 -20.74 2.73
N SER A 169 4.19 -21.72 3.63
CA SER A 169 5.03 -21.69 4.85
C SER A 169 6.52 -21.80 4.51
N ALA A 170 6.91 -22.75 3.67
CA ALA A 170 8.30 -22.91 3.23
C ALA A 170 8.76 -21.68 2.44
N LEU A 171 7.91 -21.15 1.57
CA LEU A 171 8.17 -19.92 0.84
C LEU A 171 8.42 -18.73 1.77
N SER A 172 7.56 -18.54 2.77
CA SER A 172 7.68 -17.45 3.76
C SER A 172 8.95 -17.57 4.58
N GLU A 173 9.33 -18.78 4.98
CA GLU A 173 10.57 -19.05 5.73
C GLU A 173 11.81 -18.66 4.91
N GLU A 174 11.88 -19.11 3.65
CA GLU A 174 13.03 -18.82 2.80
C GLU A 174 13.12 -17.34 2.41
N ILE A 175 11.98 -16.68 2.09
CA ILE A 175 11.98 -15.24 1.76
C ILE A 175 12.40 -14.40 2.96
N SER A 176 11.96 -14.74 4.17
CA SER A 176 12.34 -14.00 5.39
C SER A 176 13.83 -14.08 5.72
N GLY A 177 14.52 -15.09 5.20
CA GLY A 177 15.95 -15.28 5.35
C GLY A 177 16.83 -14.57 4.33
N LEU A 178 16.25 -13.90 3.32
CA LEU A 178 17.01 -13.25 2.25
C LEU A 178 17.75 -12.01 2.78
N THR A 179 18.95 -11.78 2.25
CA THR A 179 19.86 -10.72 2.68
C THR A 179 20.08 -9.71 1.55
N LEU A 180 19.95 -8.42 1.87
CA LEU A 180 20.17 -7.33 0.93
C LEU A 180 21.59 -7.39 0.32
N GLY A 181 21.68 -7.25 -0.99
CA GLY A 181 22.92 -7.33 -1.76
C GLY A 181 23.34 -8.74 -2.15
N THR A 182 22.62 -9.79 -1.72
CA THR A 182 22.92 -11.18 -2.08
C THR A 182 22.15 -11.61 -3.32
N SER A 183 22.82 -12.33 -4.23
CA SER A 183 22.20 -12.90 -5.42
C SER A 183 21.67 -14.30 -5.13
N TYR A 184 20.47 -14.57 -5.62
CA TYR A 184 19.78 -15.85 -5.46
C TYR A 184 19.40 -16.44 -6.80
N VAL A 185 19.43 -17.75 -6.87
CA VAL A 185 18.88 -18.54 -7.96
C VAL A 185 17.44 -18.92 -7.59
N LEU A 186 16.52 -18.68 -8.52
CA LEU A 186 15.09 -18.94 -8.40
C LEU A 186 14.73 -20.03 -9.39
N ARG A 187 14.04 -21.07 -8.93
CA ARG A 187 13.48 -22.14 -9.77
C ARG A 187 11.98 -21.87 -9.93
N LEU A 188 11.54 -21.60 -11.14
CA LEU A 188 10.17 -21.28 -11.47
C LEU A 188 9.56 -22.35 -12.36
N SER A 189 8.41 -22.93 -11.97
CA SER A 189 7.63 -23.87 -12.76
C SER A 189 6.40 -23.20 -13.37
N ARG A 190 6.03 -23.62 -14.56
CA ARG A 190 4.79 -23.24 -15.23
C ARG A 190 3.63 -24.19 -14.97
N SER A 191 3.94 -25.43 -14.57
CA SER A 191 2.98 -26.52 -14.53
C SER A 191 2.35 -26.72 -13.17
N ALA A 192 3.15 -26.70 -12.09
CA ALA A 192 2.66 -27.05 -10.75
C ALA A 192 3.51 -26.48 -9.61
N ALA A 193 2.87 -26.31 -8.45
CA ALA A 193 3.47 -25.78 -7.23
C ALA A 193 4.67 -26.59 -6.68
N ASN A 194 4.82 -27.82 -7.07
CA ASN A 194 5.88 -28.75 -6.62
C ASN A 194 6.66 -29.38 -7.77
N ASP A 195 6.56 -28.85 -8.98
CA ASP A 195 7.35 -29.30 -10.11
C ASP A 195 8.78 -28.79 -10.00
N THR A 196 9.74 -29.67 -10.30
CA THR A 196 11.17 -29.40 -10.31
C THR A 196 11.85 -29.76 -11.64
N GLU A 197 11.11 -30.31 -12.60
CA GLU A 197 11.64 -30.85 -13.86
C GLU A 197 11.41 -29.87 -15.03
N ASP A 198 10.18 -29.37 -15.19
CA ASP A 198 9.83 -28.36 -16.23
C ASP A 198 9.90 -26.97 -15.65
N CYS A 199 11.11 -26.50 -15.38
CA CYS A 199 11.36 -25.22 -14.69
C CYS A 199 12.39 -24.38 -15.43
N ILE A 200 12.22 -23.06 -15.30
CA ILE A 200 13.28 -22.10 -15.63
C ILE A 200 14.08 -21.74 -14.37
N LEU A 201 15.36 -21.42 -14.57
CA LEU A 201 16.23 -20.89 -13.53
C LEU A 201 16.55 -19.43 -13.83
N LEU A 202 16.28 -18.55 -12.86
CA LEU A 202 16.63 -17.14 -12.93
C LEU A 202 17.60 -16.79 -11.82
N SER A 203 18.52 -15.87 -12.10
CA SER A 203 19.38 -15.28 -11.06
C SER A 203 19.00 -13.83 -10.85
N ALA A 204 18.72 -13.44 -9.59
CA ALA A 204 18.37 -12.08 -9.22
C ALA A 204 18.99 -11.69 -7.88
N THR A 205 19.38 -10.43 -7.72
CA THR A 205 19.95 -9.92 -6.48
C THR A 205 18.83 -9.33 -5.62
N PHE A 206 18.71 -9.78 -4.37
CA PHE A 206 17.80 -9.16 -3.40
C PHE A 206 18.29 -7.73 -3.11
N SER A 207 17.59 -6.72 -3.62
CA SER A 207 18.04 -5.32 -3.55
C SER A 207 16.88 -4.36 -3.36
N THR A 208 17.20 -3.13 -2.96
CA THR A 208 16.25 -2.02 -3.01
C THR A 208 15.98 -1.65 -4.47
N TYR A 209 14.70 -1.52 -4.82
CA TYR A 209 14.26 -1.09 -6.15
C TYR A 209 13.04 -0.17 -6.04
N THR A 210 12.82 0.61 -7.09
CA THR A 210 11.59 1.41 -7.23
C THR A 210 10.74 0.79 -8.32
N GLU A 211 9.51 0.43 -7.97
CA GLU A 211 8.55 -0.14 -8.91
C GLU A 211 8.08 0.92 -9.90
N SER A 212 8.03 0.60 -11.19
CA SER A 212 7.33 1.41 -12.18
C SER A 212 5.83 1.26 -12.01
N TYR A 213 5.12 2.38 -12.06
CA TYR A 213 3.67 2.39 -11.85
C TYR A 213 2.87 2.10 -13.12
N VAL A 214 3.50 2.31 -14.27
CA VAL A 214 2.89 2.18 -15.58
C VAL A 214 3.82 1.40 -16.50
N LEU A 215 3.27 0.44 -17.21
CA LEU A 215 3.86 -0.21 -18.37
C LEU A 215 3.02 0.18 -19.59
N TYR A 216 3.68 0.58 -20.65
CA TYR A 216 3.05 0.76 -21.96
C TYR A 216 3.65 -0.24 -22.95
N ALA A 217 2.82 -0.86 -23.77
CA ALA A 217 3.27 -1.75 -24.81
C ALA A 217 2.45 -1.59 -26.10
N THR A 218 3.12 -1.82 -27.21
CA THR A 218 2.53 -2.07 -28.52
C THR A 218 2.91 -3.47 -28.99
N LYS A 219 2.59 -3.81 -30.20
CA LYS A 219 3.06 -5.06 -30.82
C LYS A 219 4.58 -5.17 -30.84
N ASN A 220 5.30 -4.06 -30.99
CA ASN A 220 6.73 -4.05 -31.27
C ASN A 220 7.60 -3.67 -30.08
N ASP A 221 7.10 -2.85 -29.16
CA ASP A 221 7.89 -2.22 -28.11
C ASP A 221 7.14 -2.21 -26.77
N THR A 222 7.91 -2.35 -25.69
CA THR A 222 7.43 -2.19 -24.33
C THR A 222 8.26 -1.15 -23.59
N TYR A 223 7.59 -0.21 -22.93
CA TYR A 223 8.18 0.90 -22.21
C TYR A 223 7.73 0.94 -20.74
N ALA A 224 8.62 1.37 -19.88
CA ALA A 224 8.34 1.67 -18.49
C ALA A 224 9.20 2.83 -18.01
N GLN A 225 8.78 3.50 -16.94
CA GLN A 225 9.64 4.46 -16.26
C GLN A 225 10.54 3.72 -15.27
N LEU A 226 11.83 3.69 -15.54
CA LEU A 226 12.83 3.08 -14.67
C LEU A 226 13.46 4.15 -13.77
N PHE A 227 13.46 3.91 -12.46
CA PHE A 227 14.00 4.85 -11.49
C PHE A 227 15.43 4.49 -11.12
N GLY A 228 16.39 5.35 -11.44
CA GLY A 228 17.75 5.28 -10.91
C GLY A 228 17.90 5.99 -9.55
N ASP A 229 16.93 6.83 -9.23
CA ASP A 229 16.76 7.61 -8.01
C ASP A 229 15.25 7.54 -7.64
N PRO A 230 14.85 7.43 -6.36
CA PRO A 230 13.44 7.28 -5.98
C PRO A 230 12.52 8.42 -6.42
N TYR A 231 13.06 9.53 -6.93
CA TYR A 231 12.28 10.69 -7.36
C TYR A 231 12.33 10.97 -8.87
N TYR A 232 13.30 10.39 -9.61
CA TYR A 232 13.50 10.66 -11.04
C TYR A 232 13.70 9.36 -11.80
N GLY A 233 12.78 9.08 -12.72
CA GLY A 233 12.84 7.94 -13.61
C GLY A 233 12.92 8.37 -15.07
N GLU A 234 13.57 7.56 -15.89
CA GLU A 234 13.62 7.73 -17.32
C GLU A 234 12.60 6.81 -18.00
N TRP A 235 11.86 7.36 -18.98
CA TRP A 235 11.01 6.56 -19.84
C TRP A 235 11.88 5.73 -20.77
N THR A 236 11.83 4.43 -20.62
CA THR A 236 12.82 3.54 -21.21
C THR A 236 12.13 2.36 -21.89
N ARG A 237 12.60 1.99 -23.08
CA ARG A 237 12.24 0.72 -23.71
C ARG A 237 12.81 -0.44 -22.88
N VAL A 238 11.94 -1.28 -22.34
CA VAL A 238 12.32 -2.37 -21.42
C VAL A 238 12.21 -3.76 -22.06
N GLY A 239 11.68 -3.85 -23.27
CA GLY A 239 11.54 -5.13 -23.95
C GLY A 239 10.94 -5.00 -25.35
N ASP A 240 10.83 -6.15 -25.99
CA ASP A 240 10.04 -6.32 -27.19
C ASP A 240 8.55 -6.16 -26.83
N GLY A 241 7.70 -5.90 -27.81
CA GLY A 241 6.28 -5.67 -27.58
C GLY A 241 5.52 -6.94 -27.21
N MET A 242 4.21 -6.81 -27.21
CA MET A 242 3.29 -7.92 -26.96
C MET A 242 2.80 -8.46 -28.33
N GLU A 243 3.16 -9.69 -28.67
CA GLU A 243 2.85 -10.33 -29.95
C GLU A 243 1.32 -10.45 -30.20
N GLU A 244 0.54 -10.45 -29.13
CA GLU A 244 -0.92 -10.53 -29.17
C GLU A 244 -1.57 -9.25 -29.72
N LEU A 245 -0.88 -8.09 -29.62
CA LEU A 245 -1.39 -6.80 -30.10
C LEU A 245 -1.24 -6.69 -31.62
N GLU A 246 -2.12 -5.91 -32.24
CA GLU A 246 -2.03 -5.51 -33.65
C GLU A 246 -1.58 -4.05 -33.79
N GLU A 247 -1.30 -3.62 -35.02
CA GLU A 247 -0.98 -2.22 -35.33
C GLU A 247 -2.18 -1.32 -34.98
N GLY A 248 -1.96 -0.26 -34.23
CA GLY A 248 -3.01 0.64 -33.76
C GLY A 248 -3.50 0.33 -32.34
N GLU A 249 -3.19 -0.84 -31.80
CA GLU A 249 -3.52 -1.22 -30.43
C GLU A 249 -2.38 -0.86 -29.47
N GLY A 250 -2.72 -0.15 -28.38
CA GLY A 250 -1.82 0.18 -27.28
C GLY A 250 -2.33 -0.39 -25.97
N TYR A 251 -1.43 -0.97 -25.21
CA TYR A 251 -1.71 -1.54 -23.88
C TYR A 251 -1.07 -0.69 -22.81
N ILE A 252 -1.86 -0.21 -21.84
CA ILE A 252 -1.37 0.48 -20.66
C ILE A 252 -1.76 -0.32 -19.42
N ARG A 253 -0.77 -0.83 -18.69
CA ARG A 253 -0.97 -1.39 -17.37
C ARG A 253 -0.69 -0.34 -16.31
N LEU A 254 -1.71 0.00 -15.52
CA LEU A 254 -1.59 0.85 -14.34
C LEU A 254 -1.55 -0.02 -13.08
N VAL A 255 -0.37 -0.11 -12.47
CA VAL A 255 -0.12 -1.03 -11.35
C VAL A 255 -0.78 -0.56 -10.07
N GLN A 256 -0.71 0.74 -9.78
CA GLN A 256 -1.27 1.33 -8.56
C GLN A 256 -1.37 2.85 -8.67
N PHE A 257 -2.32 3.48 -7.96
CA PHE A 257 -2.44 4.94 -7.85
C PHE A 257 -1.53 5.48 -6.75
N THR A 258 -0.23 5.56 -7.00
CA THR A 258 0.79 5.88 -5.99
C THR A 258 1.88 6.82 -6.53
N GLY A 259 2.85 7.22 -5.69
CA GLY A 259 4.01 8.00 -6.10
C GLY A 259 3.85 9.52 -5.99
N GLY A 260 2.81 10.00 -5.33
CA GLY A 260 2.61 11.44 -5.07
C GLY A 260 2.36 12.29 -6.33
N MET A 261 2.24 13.61 -6.14
CA MET A 261 1.96 14.58 -7.22
C MET A 261 3.21 15.05 -7.98
N ILE A 262 4.35 14.39 -7.78
CA ILE A 262 5.62 14.77 -8.39
C ILE A 262 5.77 14.05 -9.73
N SER A 263 6.51 14.65 -10.67
CA SER A 263 6.72 14.23 -12.06
C SER A 263 7.25 12.80 -12.28
N GLY A 264 7.48 12.04 -11.23
CA GLY A 264 7.95 10.65 -11.28
C GLY A 264 6.94 9.61 -10.80
N GLY A 265 5.75 10.01 -10.27
CA GLY A 265 4.73 9.07 -9.80
C GLY A 265 3.86 8.51 -10.92
N ALA A 266 2.80 7.80 -10.54
CA ALA A 266 1.89 7.19 -11.50
C ALA A 266 1.25 8.21 -12.48
N ILE A 267 1.01 9.46 -12.07
CA ILE A 267 0.50 10.51 -12.95
C ILE A 267 1.50 10.81 -14.07
N GLY A 268 2.78 11.05 -13.70
CA GLY A 268 3.83 11.36 -14.68
C GLY A 268 4.10 10.19 -15.63
N SER A 269 4.17 8.97 -15.08
CA SER A 269 4.35 7.76 -15.89
C SER A 269 3.18 7.50 -16.82
N PHE A 270 1.95 7.76 -16.36
CA PHE A 270 0.76 7.63 -17.21
C PHE A 270 0.75 8.67 -18.33
N GLY A 271 1.16 9.91 -18.04
CA GLY A 271 1.30 10.96 -19.04
C GLY A 271 2.33 10.59 -20.13
N LEU A 272 3.48 10.00 -19.73
CA LEU A 272 4.47 9.50 -20.69
C LEU A 272 3.93 8.35 -21.55
N ALA A 273 3.15 7.44 -20.95
CA ALA A 273 2.49 6.36 -21.70
C ALA A 273 1.43 6.90 -22.66
N ALA A 274 0.64 7.89 -22.24
CA ALA A 274 -0.35 8.55 -23.10
C ALA A 274 0.30 9.30 -24.27
N GLU A 275 1.44 9.96 -24.03
CA GLU A 275 2.20 10.62 -25.08
C GLU A 275 2.77 9.61 -26.07
N GLN A 276 3.35 8.50 -25.59
CA GLN A 276 3.84 7.42 -26.44
C GLN A 276 2.75 6.75 -27.25
N PHE A 277 1.59 6.50 -26.64
CA PHE A 277 0.39 5.97 -27.33
C PHE A 277 0.00 6.84 -28.54
N LYS A 278 0.00 8.16 -28.34
CA LYS A 278 -0.29 9.13 -29.39
C LYS A 278 0.79 9.20 -30.48
N GLU A 279 2.09 9.13 -30.07
CA GLU A 279 3.21 9.12 -31.01
C GLU A 279 3.24 7.86 -31.87
N ASP A 280 2.88 6.71 -31.32
CA ASP A 280 2.77 5.43 -32.03
C ASP A 280 1.55 5.37 -32.96
N GLY A 281 0.64 6.35 -32.87
CA GLY A 281 -0.56 6.45 -33.69
C GLY A 281 -1.61 5.40 -33.34
N CYS A 282 -1.64 4.95 -32.10
CA CYS A 282 -2.66 4.03 -31.60
C CYS A 282 -4.03 4.73 -31.49
N ASP A 283 -5.09 3.98 -31.76
CA ASP A 283 -6.49 4.40 -31.64
C ASP A 283 -7.34 3.47 -30.76
N THR A 284 -6.78 2.32 -30.36
CA THR A 284 -7.41 1.36 -29.44
C THR A 284 -6.56 1.21 -28.19
N LEU A 285 -7.10 1.57 -27.02
CA LEU A 285 -6.44 1.47 -25.72
C LEU A 285 -6.98 0.29 -24.91
N LEU A 286 -6.08 -0.63 -24.52
CA LEU A 286 -6.35 -1.62 -23.50
C LEU A 286 -5.78 -1.13 -22.17
N LEU A 287 -6.65 -0.70 -21.25
CA LEU A 287 -6.28 -0.24 -19.92
C LEU A 287 -6.37 -1.40 -18.92
N ASP A 288 -5.23 -1.92 -18.50
CA ASP A 288 -5.16 -3.02 -17.54
C ASP A 288 -5.07 -2.53 -16.10
N LEU A 289 -6.16 -2.71 -15.35
CA LEU A 289 -6.30 -2.45 -13.93
C LEU A 289 -6.33 -3.74 -13.08
N ARG A 290 -6.03 -4.90 -13.66
CA ARG A 290 -5.99 -6.17 -12.92
C ARG A 290 -4.93 -6.09 -11.80
N ASN A 291 -5.30 -6.54 -10.62
CA ASN A 291 -4.49 -6.48 -9.40
C ASN A 291 -4.12 -5.07 -8.93
N ASN A 292 -4.75 -4.02 -9.45
CA ASN A 292 -4.61 -2.65 -8.97
C ASN A 292 -5.58 -2.41 -7.80
N GLY A 293 -5.08 -2.46 -6.57
CA GLY A 293 -5.86 -2.25 -5.35
C GLY A 293 -6.29 -0.79 -5.09
N GLY A 294 -6.03 0.13 -6.02
CA GLY A 294 -6.34 1.54 -5.89
C GLY A 294 -5.14 2.37 -5.41
N GLY A 295 -5.37 3.29 -4.49
CA GLY A 295 -4.33 4.16 -3.94
C GLY A 295 -4.83 5.58 -3.66
N ASN A 296 -3.99 6.57 -3.93
CA ASN A 296 -4.23 7.97 -3.60
C ASN A 296 -5.26 8.62 -4.55
N LEU A 297 -6.28 9.27 -3.99
CA LEU A 297 -7.34 9.94 -4.77
C LEU A 297 -6.83 11.13 -5.61
N TYR A 298 -5.77 11.82 -5.19
CA TYR A 298 -5.18 12.88 -6.00
C TYR A 298 -4.45 12.31 -7.24
N VAL A 299 -3.85 11.13 -7.10
CA VAL A 299 -3.26 10.40 -8.23
C VAL A 299 -4.37 9.93 -9.18
N LEU A 300 -5.46 9.39 -8.66
CA LEU A 300 -6.65 9.06 -9.44
C LEU A 300 -7.13 10.27 -10.26
N MET A 301 -7.28 11.44 -9.62
CA MET A 301 -7.72 12.66 -10.34
C MET A 301 -6.73 13.06 -11.44
N GLY A 302 -5.41 12.96 -11.18
CA GLY A 302 -4.39 13.27 -12.18
C GLY A 302 -4.46 12.36 -13.41
N ILE A 303 -4.70 11.07 -13.23
CA ILE A 303 -4.85 10.08 -14.31
C ILE A 303 -6.20 10.24 -15.01
N ALA A 304 -7.28 10.46 -14.27
CA ALA A 304 -8.61 10.67 -14.84
C ALA A 304 -8.68 11.84 -15.83
N GLN A 305 -7.83 12.86 -15.68
CA GLN A 305 -7.76 13.99 -16.62
C GLN A 305 -7.31 13.60 -18.02
N TYR A 306 -6.56 12.51 -18.19
CA TYR A 306 -6.18 11.99 -19.52
C TYR A 306 -7.31 11.19 -20.17
N LEU A 307 -8.13 10.51 -19.36
CA LEU A 307 -9.12 9.55 -19.83
C LEU A 307 -10.52 10.13 -19.97
N ILE A 308 -10.86 11.17 -19.20
CA ILE A 308 -12.21 11.74 -19.13
C ILE A 308 -12.19 13.15 -19.70
N ALA A 309 -12.75 13.31 -20.89
CA ALA A 309 -12.91 14.60 -21.55
C ALA A 309 -14.28 15.23 -21.24
N GLY A 310 -14.35 16.56 -21.22
CA GLY A 310 -15.60 17.31 -21.07
C GLY A 310 -15.36 18.76 -20.63
N ASP A 311 -16.41 19.56 -20.71
CA ASP A 311 -16.31 21.00 -20.45
C ASP A 311 -16.24 21.33 -18.96
N GLY A 312 -15.18 22.02 -18.56
CA GLY A 312 -15.04 22.60 -17.23
C GLY A 312 -14.65 21.63 -16.12
N LEU A 313 -15.22 21.83 -14.93
CA LEU A 313 -14.93 20.96 -13.76
C LEU A 313 -15.88 19.76 -13.76
N LEU A 314 -15.29 18.57 -13.81
CA LEU A 314 -15.97 17.28 -13.76
C LEU A 314 -15.69 16.61 -12.42
N SER A 315 -16.73 16.10 -11.76
CA SER A 315 -16.56 15.30 -10.53
C SER A 315 -16.11 13.89 -10.87
N VAL A 316 -14.99 13.44 -10.32
CA VAL A 316 -14.55 12.03 -10.44
C VAL A 316 -15.25 11.16 -9.41
N LEU A 317 -15.43 11.68 -8.20
CA LEU A 317 -16.14 11.02 -7.11
C LEU A 317 -16.60 12.02 -6.04
N TYR A 318 -17.47 11.55 -5.16
CA TYR A 318 -17.79 12.21 -3.90
C TYR A 318 -17.34 11.33 -2.73
N ALA A 319 -16.73 11.93 -1.69
CA ALA A 319 -16.38 11.23 -0.46
C ALA A 319 -17.04 11.88 0.76
N GLY A 320 -17.63 11.07 1.64
CA GLY A 320 -18.33 11.53 2.84
C GLY A 320 -19.58 10.73 3.14
N ASP A 321 -20.35 11.18 4.14
CA ASP A 321 -21.66 10.63 4.50
C ASP A 321 -22.76 11.69 4.39
N GLY A 322 -23.95 11.29 3.97
CA GLY A 322 -25.14 12.15 3.93
C GLY A 322 -24.93 13.43 3.11
N ALA A 323 -25.13 14.59 3.76
CA ALA A 323 -25.03 15.92 3.15
C ALA A 323 -23.60 16.49 3.16
N ASP A 324 -22.69 15.91 3.92
CA ASP A 324 -21.33 16.42 4.13
C ASP A 324 -20.31 15.80 3.15
N ARG A 325 -20.74 15.56 1.91
CA ARG A 325 -19.87 14.98 0.88
C ARG A 325 -18.99 16.04 0.23
N VAL A 326 -17.71 15.70 0.06
CA VAL A 326 -16.73 16.49 -0.68
C VAL A 326 -16.60 15.95 -2.09
N SER A 327 -16.69 16.82 -3.10
CA SER A 327 -16.45 16.47 -4.50
C SER A 327 -14.97 16.55 -4.83
N TYR A 328 -14.47 15.52 -5.50
CA TYR A 328 -13.12 15.46 -6.06
C TYR A 328 -13.21 15.69 -7.56
N ASN A 329 -12.69 16.84 -8.03
CA ASN A 329 -12.93 17.33 -9.38
C ASN A 329 -11.66 17.39 -10.22
N ILE A 330 -11.81 17.18 -11.52
CA ILE A 330 -10.78 17.36 -12.54
C ILE A 330 -11.18 18.50 -13.49
N ASN A 331 -10.22 18.98 -14.27
CA ASN A 331 -10.50 19.84 -15.42
C ASN A 331 -10.55 18.95 -16.68
N GLY A 332 -11.75 18.71 -17.19
CA GLY A 332 -11.99 17.81 -18.31
C GLY A 332 -11.45 18.29 -19.68
N THR A 333 -10.91 19.53 -19.75
CA THR A 333 -10.29 20.07 -20.97
C THR A 333 -8.76 20.06 -20.94
N LEU A 334 -8.14 19.60 -19.84
CA LEU A 334 -6.69 19.75 -19.67
C LEU A 334 -5.89 18.85 -20.61
N PHE A 335 -6.33 17.60 -20.77
CA PHE A 335 -5.71 16.57 -21.60
C PHE A 335 -6.73 15.83 -22.46
N ASP A 336 -7.74 16.54 -22.96
CA ASP A 336 -8.88 16.00 -23.70
C ASP A 336 -8.51 15.46 -25.09
N ASP A 337 -7.31 15.74 -25.58
CA ASP A 337 -6.85 15.34 -26.91
C ASP A 337 -6.03 14.02 -26.92
N TYR A 338 -5.79 13.40 -25.75
CA TYR A 338 -4.98 12.16 -25.70
C TYR A 338 -5.77 10.93 -26.15
N PHE A 339 -6.94 10.71 -25.59
CA PHE A 339 -7.75 9.52 -25.86
C PHE A 339 -9.17 9.82 -26.42
N SER A 340 -9.45 11.09 -26.78
CA SER A 340 -10.79 11.52 -27.21
C SER A 340 -11.30 10.86 -28.51
N ASN A 341 -10.40 10.29 -29.31
CA ASN A 341 -10.75 9.58 -30.55
C ASN A 341 -10.39 8.07 -30.45
N SER A 342 -10.10 7.58 -29.26
CA SER A 342 -9.70 6.19 -29.06
C SER A 342 -10.86 5.37 -28.50
N GLU A 343 -10.94 4.13 -28.90
CA GLU A 343 -11.75 3.12 -28.22
C GLU A 343 -10.97 2.64 -26.98
N ILE A 344 -11.63 2.58 -25.82
CA ILE A 344 -10.98 2.25 -24.55
C ILE A 344 -11.65 1.03 -23.94
N TYR A 345 -10.87 -0.04 -23.78
CA TYR A 345 -11.30 -1.26 -23.14
C TYR A 345 -10.56 -1.45 -21.80
N VAL A 346 -11.29 -1.84 -20.76
CA VAL A 346 -10.75 -1.96 -19.40
C VAL A 346 -10.70 -3.41 -18.96
N MET A 347 -9.52 -3.88 -18.59
CA MET A 347 -9.31 -5.18 -17.97
C MET A 347 -9.26 -5.04 -16.45
N ALA A 348 -10.08 -5.81 -15.73
CA ALA A 348 -10.13 -5.78 -14.27
C ALA A 348 -10.32 -7.18 -13.69
N ASN A 349 -10.11 -7.35 -12.38
CA ASN A 349 -10.35 -8.61 -11.67
C ASN A 349 -10.77 -8.38 -10.21
N SER A 350 -10.91 -9.45 -9.44
CA SER A 350 -11.33 -9.38 -8.03
C SER A 350 -10.35 -8.63 -7.10
N ASN A 351 -9.15 -8.31 -7.56
CA ASN A 351 -8.17 -7.51 -6.83
C ASN A 351 -8.15 -6.04 -7.30
N THR A 352 -8.94 -5.70 -8.32
CA THR A 352 -9.15 -4.30 -8.76
C THR A 352 -10.06 -3.62 -7.75
N ALA A 353 -9.58 -2.57 -7.06
CA ALA A 353 -10.27 -1.99 -5.91
C ALA A 353 -10.17 -0.47 -5.79
N SER A 354 -11.09 0.14 -5.03
CA SER A 354 -10.98 1.52 -4.53
C SER A 354 -10.84 2.57 -5.64
N ALA A 355 -9.69 3.27 -5.75
CA ALA A 355 -9.44 4.30 -6.78
C ALA A 355 -9.61 3.75 -8.20
N SER A 356 -9.25 2.48 -8.46
CA SER A 356 -9.48 1.82 -9.75
C SER A 356 -10.98 1.73 -10.07
N GLU A 357 -11.79 1.32 -9.10
CA GLU A 357 -13.24 1.22 -9.26
C GLU A 357 -13.90 2.60 -9.37
N ALA A 358 -13.34 3.61 -8.68
CA ALA A 358 -13.79 5.00 -8.81
C ALA A 358 -13.46 5.57 -10.20
N LEU A 359 -12.28 5.25 -10.77
CA LEU A 359 -11.93 5.62 -12.15
C LEU A 359 -12.91 5.02 -13.14
N MET A 360 -13.14 3.70 -13.08
CA MET A 360 -14.08 3.01 -13.95
C MET A 360 -15.49 3.61 -13.83
N GLY A 361 -15.93 3.89 -12.60
CA GLY A 361 -17.24 4.53 -12.36
C GLY A 361 -17.35 5.94 -12.93
N ALA A 362 -16.28 6.71 -12.91
CA ALA A 362 -16.25 8.03 -13.55
C ALA A 362 -16.24 7.91 -15.08
N MET A 363 -15.46 7.00 -15.64
CA MET A 363 -15.44 6.74 -17.10
C MET A 363 -16.82 6.30 -17.59
N LEU A 364 -17.50 5.39 -16.89
CA LEU A 364 -18.89 4.98 -17.18
C LEU A 364 -19.86 6.16 -17.10
N HIS A 365 -19.74 7.01 -16.09
CA HIS A 365 -20.64 8.15 -15.89
C HIS A 365 -20.55 9.18 -17.02
N TYR A 366 -19.34 9.43 -17.52
CA TYR A 366 -19.10 10.40 -18.61
C TYR A 366 -19.18 9.79 -19.99
N GLY A 367 -19.45 8.50 -20.11
CA GLY A 367 -19.55 7.79 -21.41
C GLY A 367 -18.20 7.67 -22.12
N THR A 368 -17.11 7.68 -21.37
CA THR A 368 -15.77 7.33 -21.90
C THR A 368 -15.72 5.85 -22.24
N ILE A 369 -16.42 5.02 -21.45
CA ILE A 369 -16.64 3.59 -21.67
C ILE A 369 -18.09 3.25 -21.32
N ASP A 370 -18.56 2.15 -21.86
CA ASP A 370 -19.78 1.47 -21.44
C ASP A 370 -19.45 0.18 -20.67
N TYR A 371 -20.44 -0.54 -20.15
CA TYR A 371 -20.18 -1.81 -19.44
C TYR A 371 -19.65 -2.89 -20.39
N ASP A 372 -20.01 -2.86 -21.67
CA ASP A 372 -19.51 -3.78 -22.69
C ASP A 372 -18.00 -3.59 -22.97
N ASP A 373 -17.41 -2.44 -22.63
CA ASP A 373 -15.98 -2.19 -22.74
C ASP A 373 -15.16 -2.73 -21.55
N ILE A 374 -15.83 -3.34 -20.56
CA ILE A 374 -15.18 -3.84 -19.33
C ILE A 374 -15.08 -5.37 -19.38
N TYR A 375 -13.85 -5.88 -19.25
CA TYR A 375 -13.51 -7.28 -19.23
C TYR A 375 -13.06 -7.72 -17.83
N LEU A 376 -13.92 -8.48 -17.14
CA LEU A 376 -13.69 -8.96 -15.79
C LEU A 376 -13.05 -10.35 -15.83
N VAL A 377 -11.75 -10.40 -15.62
CA VAL A 377 -10.97 -11.63 -15.60
C VAL A 377 -11.16 -12.35 -14.27
N LYS A 378 -11.67 -13.57 -14.32
CA LYS A 378 -11.86 -14.44 -13.17
C LYS A 378 -10.83 -15.54 -13.17
N ALA A 379 -9.99 -15.62 -12.13
CA ALA A 379 -9.04 -16.70 -11.95
C ALA A 379 -9.77 -18.05 -11.92
N GLY A 380 -9.26 -19.02 -12.69
CA GLY A 380 -9.90 -20.29 -12.97
C GLY A 380 -10.33 -21.08 -11.75
N GLY A 381 -11.51 -21.62 -11.82
CA GLY A 381 -12.16 -22.48 -10.85
C GLY A 381 -13.68 -22.44 -11.09
N ALA A 382 -14.32 -23.56 -11.23
CA ALA A 382 -15.73 -23.73 -11.56
C ALA A 382 -16.66 -23.16 -10.47
N SER A 383 -16.80 -21.85 -10.44
CA SER A 383 -17.83 -21.17 -9.64
C SER A 383 -18.76 -20.44 -10.60
N ASP A 384 -20.07 -20.69 -10.48
CA ASP A 384 -21.11 -19.99 -11.23
C ASP A 384 -21.29 -18.53 -10.77
N ALA A 385 -20.53 -18.08 -9.76
CA ALA A 385 -20.57 -16.70 -9.29
C ALA A 385 -20.12 -15.73 -10.39
N PRO A 386 -20.73 -14.55 -10.51
CA PRO A 386 -20.32 -13.53 -11.49
C PRO A 386 -18.85 -13.13 -11.27
N ALA A 387 -18.17 -12.80 -12.37
CA ALA A 387 -16.88 -12.11 -12.29
C ALA A 387 -17.13 -10.71 -11.72
N ARG A 388 -16.18 -10.19 -10.94
CA ARG A 388 -16.37 -8.90 -10.27
C ARG A 388 -15.04 -8.23 -9.91
N THR A 389 -15.09 -6.92 -9.70
CA THR A 389 -14.06 -6.20 -8.97
C THR A 389 -14.20 -6.41 -7.46
N TYR A 390 -13.28 -5.87 -6.67
CA TYR A 390 -13.24 -6.09 -5.21
C TYR A 390 -14.48 -5.57 -4.48
N GLY A 391 -14.90 -4.33 -4.77
CA GLY A 391 -16.01 -3.66 -4.10
C GLY A 391 -15.57 -2.86 -2.88
N LYS A 392 -14.51 -2.03 -3.01
CA LYS A 392 -14.04 -1.13 -1.95
C LYS A 392 -14.50 0.30 -2.20
N GLY A 393 -15.69 0.65 -1.72
CA GLY A 393 -16.29 1.98 -1.81
C GLY A 393 -16.10 2.82 -0.54
N ILE A 394 -14.92 2.76 0.09
CA ILE A 394 -14.56 3.50 1.31
C ILE A 394 -13.19 4.15 1.20
N MET A 395 -13.02 5.29 1.89
CA MET A 395 -11.78 6.06 1.92
C MET A 395 -11.16 6.01 3.31
N GLN A 396 -9.85 5.83 3.35
CA GLN A 396 -9.04 5.94 4.55
C GLN A 396 -8.29 7.27 4.59
N THR A 397 -8.10 7.77 5.82
CA THR A 397 -7.23 8.92 6.12
C THR A 397 -6.18 8.49 7.13
N THR A 398 -4.92 8.82 6.86
CA THR A 398 -3.82 8.54 7.78
C THR A 398 -3.52 9.78 8.61
N TYR A 399 -3.52 9.62 9.93
CA TYR A 399 -3.16 10.61 10.93
C TYR A 399 -1.82 10.24 11.53
N THR A 400 -0.88 11.18 11.59
CA THR A 400 0.46 10.96 12.14
C THR A 400 0.66 11.68 13.47
N ASN A 401 1.23 10.99 14.43
CA ASN A 401 1.71 11.59 15.67
C ASN A 401 3.12 12.17 15.42
N ARG A 402 3.20 13.49 15.29
CA ARG A 402 4.47 14.19 14.98
C ARG A 402 5.52 14.10 16.08
N VAL A 403 5.16 13.65 17.27
CA VAL A 403 6.08 13.54 18.41
C VAL A 403 6.74 12.16 18.46
N THR A 404 5.96 11.11 18.22
CA THR A 404 6.42 9.72 18.33
C THR A 404 6.72 9.06 16.99
N GLY A 405 6.21 9.63 15.87
CA GLY A 405 6.32 9.04 14.53
C GLY A 405 5.24 8.02 14.21
N GLU A 406 4.45 7.61 15.18
CA GLU A 406 3.34 6.67 15.01
C GLU A 406 2.28 7.20 14.06
N ALA A 407 1.50 6.31 13.45
CA ALA A 407 0.38 6.67 12.61
C ALA A 407 -0.85 5.79 12.83
N ALA A 408 -2.01 6.34 12.51
CA ALA A 408 -3.27 5.60 12.44
C ALA A 408 -3.93 5.86 11.07
N THR A 409 -4.19 4.81 10.32
CA THR A 409 -4.99 4.86 9.11
C THR A 409 -6.40 4.43 9.46
N LEU A 410 -7.38 5.29 9.27
CA LEU A 410 -8.77 5.06 9.67
C LEU A 410 -9.70 5.24 8.48
N THR A 411 -10.74 4.41 8.39
CA THR A 411 -11.85 4.62 7.44
C THR A 411 -12.65 5.84 7.86
N THR A 412 -12.68 6.87 7.01
CA THR A 412 -13.26 8.18 7.32
C THR A 412 -14.44 8.57 6.44
N ALA A 413 -14.63 7.90 5.30
CA ALA A 413 -15.71 8.25 4.38
C ALA A 413 -16.11 7.06 3.48
N ARG A 414 -17.33 7.15 2.93
CA ARG A 414 -17.75 6.36 1.77
C ARG A 414 -17.42 7.10 0.48
N ILE A 415 -17.14 6.34 -0.57
CA ILE A 415 -16.92 6.84 -1.92
C ILE A 415 -18.16 6.58 -2.75
N TYR A 416 -18.62 7.63 -3.45
CA TYR A 416 -19.72 7.57 -4.39
C TYR A 416 -19.24 8.01 -5.76
N TRP A 417 -19.77 7.40 -6.81
CA TRP A 417 -19.50 7.78 -8.18
C TRP A 417 -20.01 9.21 -8.49
N PRO A 418 -19.70 9.77 -9.66
CA PRO A 418 -20.10 11.13 -10.00
C PRO A 418 -21.61 11.40 -9.99
N ASP A 419 -22.44 10.36 -10.07
CA ASP A 419 -23.89 10.45 -9.88
C ASP A 419 -24.32 10.82 -8.44
N GLY A 420 -23.35 10.79 -7.49
CA GLY A 420 -23.56 11.08 -6.08
C GLY A 420 -24.39 10.04 -5.33
N THR A 421 -24.76 8.91 -5.94
CA THR A 421 -25.63 7.90 -5.37
C THR A 421 -25.05 6.50 -5.38
N THR A 422 -24.34 6.12 -6.42
CA THR A 422 -23.73 4.78 -6.54
C THR A 422 -22.52 4.63 -5.65
N CYS A 423 -22.61 3.69 -4.68
CA CYS A 423 -21.50 3.27 -3.83
C CYS A 423 -21.32 1.77 -3.99
N ILE A 424 -20.13 1.36 -4.44
CA ILE A 424 -19.82 -0.04 -4.75
C ILE A 424 -19.37 -0.87 -3.54
N GLN A 425 -19.40 -0.31 -2.33
CA GLN A 425 -18.92 -1.00 -1.12
C GLN A 425 -19.61 -2.38 -0.95
N GLY A 426 -18.77 -3.42 -0.92
CA GLY A 426 -19.20 -4.82 -0.78
C GLY A 426 -19.72 -5.49 -2.06
N ARG A 427 -19.98 -4.71 -3.12
CA ARG A 427 -20.52 -5.24 -4.39
C ARG A 427 -19.49 -5.25 -5.52
N GLY A 428 -18.81 -4.14 -5.78
CA GLY A 428 -17.96 -3.94 -6.95
C GLY A 428 -18.75 -3.78 -8.27
N ILE A 429 -18.02 -3.73 -9.38
CA ILE A 429 -18.55 -3.86 -10.73
C ILE A 429 -18.59 -5.36 -11.05
N THR A 430 -19.67 -5.85 -11.61
CA THR A 430 -19.90 -7.28 -11.84
C THR A 430 -20.28 -7.57 -13.28
N SER A 431 -20.11 -8.81 -13.74
CA SER A 431 -20.60 -9.23 -15.04
C SER A 431 -22.13 -9.18 -15.18
N ASP A 432 -22.87 -9.12 -14.05
CA ASP A 432 -24.33 -8.90 -14.08
C ASP A 432 -24.72 -7.45 -14.44
N ASP A 433 -23.76 -6.52 -14.40
CA ASP A 433 -23.95 -5.12 -14.83
C ASP A 433 -23.83 -4.94 -16.35
N GLY A 434 -23.42 -5.97 -17.08
CA GLY A 434 -23.19 -5.97 -18.52
C GLY A 434 -21.72 -6.14 -18.94
N ALA A 435 -20.78 -6.11 -17.97
CA ALA A 435 -19.37 -6.33 -18.24
C ALA A 435 -19.09 -7.77 -18.71
N HIS A 436 -18.13 -7.92 -19.62
CA HIS A 436 -17.71 -9.24 -20.11
C HIS A 436 -17.03 -10.06 -19.01
N ARG A 437 -17.36 -11.35 -18.96
CA ARG A 437 -16.69 -12.30 -18.10
C ARG A 437 -15.67 -13.11 -18.89
N ILE A 438 -14.41 -13.09 -18.45
CA ILE A 438 -13.34 -13.91 -18.98
C ILE A 438 -12.91 -14.92 -17.94
N ASP A 439 -13.07 -16.20 -18.22
CA ASP A 439 -12.63 -17.29 -17.35
C ASP A 439 -11.20 -17.70 -17.73
N ALA A 440 -10.20 -17.04 -17.12
CA ALA A 440 -8.80 -17.36 -17.35
C ALA A 440 -8.44 -18.69 -16.70
N THR A 441 -7.89 -19.62 -17.48
CA THR A 441 -7.27 -20.83 -16.95
C THR A 441 -5.85 -20.48 -16.47
N THR A 442 -5.59 -20.63 -15.18
CA THR A 442 -4.30 -20.31 -14.55
C THR A 442 -3.14 -21.21 -14.98
N ASN A 443 -3.38 -22.23 -15.82
CA ASN A 443 -2.44 -23.29 -16.17
C ASN A 443 -2.28 -23.50 -17.68
N ALA A 444 -2.79 -22.65 -18.52
CA ALA A 444 -2.60 -22.79 -19.95
C ALA A 444 -1.34 -22.02 -20.38
N ASP A 445 -0.68 -22.61 -21.32
CA ASP A 445 0.46 -22.16 -22.10
C ASP A 445 0.86 -20.68 -21.93
N TYR A 446 2.14 -20.44 -21.93
CA TYR A 446 2.83 -19.15 -21.96
C TYR A 446 2.03 -17.96 -22.47
N GLY A 447 2.14 -16.83 -21.79
CA GLY A 447 1.49 -15.59 -22.14
C GLY A 447 0.36 -15.23 -21.19
N ASP A 448 -0.43 -14.25 -21.56
CA ASP A 448 -1.65 -13.84 -20.86
C ASP A 448 -2.88 -14.37 -21.61
N PRO A 449 -3.41 -15.56 -21.27
CA PRO A 449 -4.54 -16.14 -21.98
C PRO A 449 -5.79 -15.26 -21.90
N ALA A 450 -5.93 -14.47 -20.83
CA ALA A 450 -7.03 -13.52 -20.71
C ALA A 450 -6.89 -12.38 -21.73
N LEU A 451 -5.69 -11.86 -21.93
CA LEU A 451 -5.44 -10.83 -22.93
C LEU A 451 -5.78 -11.30 -24.33
N SER A 452 -5.31 -12.49 -24.71
CA SER A 452 -5.61 -13.06 -26.04
C SER A 452 -7.11 -13.27 -26.26
N GLU A 453 -7.86 -13.72 -25.24
CA GLU A 453 -9.33 -13.90 -25.32
C GLU A 453 -10.05 -12.56 -25.44
N ILE A 454 -9.62 -11.56 -24.68
CA ILE A 454 -10.17 -10.20 -24.72
C ILE A 454 -9.96 -9.56 -26.11
N LEU A 455 -8.74 -9.63 -26.63
CA LEU A 455 -8.41 -9.09 -27.95
C LEU A 455 -9.23 -9.79 -29.06
N ALA A 456 -9.42 -11.10 -28.96
CA ALA A 456 -10.28 -11.83 -29.90
C ALA A 456 -11.75 -11.39 -29.81
N SER A 457 -12.24 -11.04 -28.61
CA SER A 457 -13.59 -10.48 -28.42
C SER A 457 -13.72 -9.10 -29.05
N ILE A 458 -12.82 -8.18 -28.71
CA ILE A 458 -12.79 -6.80 -29.20
C ILE A 458 -12.76 -6.77 -30.75
N ARG A 459 -11.94 -7.61 -31.39
CA ARG A 459 -11.80 -7.66 -32.85
C ARG A 459 -12.96 -8.35 -33.55
N ALA A 460 -13.88 -8.96 -32.83
CA ALA A 460 -15.07 -9.63 -33.37
C ALA A 460 -16.29 -8.72 -33.39
N GLU A 461 -16.28 -7.59 -32.71
CA GLU A 461 -17.29 -6.54 -32.70
C GLU A 461 -17.15 -5.60 -33.90
#